data_a1cff3a7e385f072acc75a4e43037152
#
_entry.id   a1cff3a7e385f072acc75a4e43037152
#
_cell.length_a   1.000
_cell.length_b   1.000
_cell.length_c   1.000
_cell.angle_alpha   90.00
_cell.angle_beta   90.00
_cell.angle_gamma   90.00
#
_symmetry.space_group_name_H-M   'P 1'
#
loop_
_entity.id
_entity.type
_entity.pdbx_description
1 polymer ?
#
loop_
_entity_poly.entity_id
_entity_poly.type
_entity_poly.pdbx_seq_one_letter_code
_entity_poly.pdbx_strand_id
1 'polypeptide(L)'
;MLTLVLGGAASGKSEYAESLVLKTALPRYYLATMQVWDAECAARVAKHRKMRARKQFATVECPLHLEQVQLPARGTALLEDLGNLTANELYSPGGAGKHAARVASQCENLVLVSNEVFSGGADYAGDTDQYLLALARVNNALAARADNVCRVVCGIPVYYKGGTPE
;
A
#
# COMPACT_ATOMS: atom_id res chain seq x y z
N MET A 1 7.45 -4.63 -12.38
CA MET A 1 6.88 -3.27 -12.51
C MET A 1 6.40 -2.79 -11.14
N LEU A 2 6.68 -1.53 -10.79
CA LEU A 2 6.27 -0.90 -9.52
C LEU A 2 5.26 0.21 -9.81
N THR A 3 4.07 0.13 -9.23
CA THR A 3 3.01 1.14 -9.36
C THR A 3 2.66 1.72 -8.00
N LEU A 4 2.71 3.04 -7.86
CA LEU A 4 2.27 3.77 -6.67
C LEU A 4 0.91 4.42 -6.93
N VAL A 5 -0.08 4.05 -6.13
CA VAL A 5 -1.45 4.57 -6.18
C VAL A 5 -1.71 5.43 -4.95
N LEU A 6 -1.89 6.73 -5.18
CA LEU A 6 -2.14 7.73 -4.16
C LEU A 6 -3.62 8.13 -4.15
N GLY A 7 -4.12 8.58 -3.01
CA GLY A 7 -5.46 9.16 -2.93
C GLY A 7 -5.90 9.49 -1.51
N GLY A 8 -6.87 10.37 -1.38
CA GLY A 8 -7.50 10.73 -0.13
C GLY A 8 -8.40 9.62 0.42
N ALA A 9 -8.96 9.84 1.60
CA ALA A 9 -9.97 8.94 2.17
C ALA A 9 -11.16 8.79 1.19
N ALA A 10 -11.65 7.56 1.03
CA ALA A 10 -12.77 7.23 0.16
C ALA A 10 -12.63 7.69 -1.32
N SER A 11 -11.41 7.90 -1.79
CA SER A 11 -11.14 8.33 -3.17
C SER A 11 -11.36 7.23 -4.22
N GLY A 12 -11.51 5.97 -3.81
CA GLY A 12 -11.54 4.80 -4.70
C GLY A 12 -10.16 4.23 -5.02
N LYS A 13 -9.09 4.68 -4.32
CA LYS A 13 -7.71 4.22 -4.57
C LYS A 13 -7.52 2.72 -4.34
N SER A 14 -8.14 2.17 -3.29
CA SER A 14 -8.01 0.74 -2.96
C SER A 14 -8.67 -0.14 -4.02
N GLU A 15 -9.87 0.21 -4.43
CA GLU A 15 -10.61 -0.47 -5.49
C GLU A 15 -9.88 -0.39 -6.82
N TYR A 16 -9.30 0.77 -7.13
CA TYR A 16 -8.51 0.94 -8.35
C TYR A 16 -7.24 0.09 -8.30
N ALA A 17 -6.47 0.15 -7.22
CA ALA A 17 -5.25 -0.64 -7.05
C ALA A 17 -5.53 -2.15 -7.13
N GLU A 18 -6.61 -2.61 -6.49
CA GLU A 18 -7.07 -4.00 -6.59
C GLU A 18 -7.43 -4.39 -8.03
N SER A 19 -8.10 -3.49 -8.77
CA SER A 19 -8.47 -3.73 -10.16
C SER A 19 -7.26 -3.95 -11.08
N LEU A 20 -6.14 -3.27 -10.80
CA LEU A 20 -4.88 -3.48 -11.51
C LEU A 20 -4.34 -4.88 -11.27
N VAL A 21 -4.35 -5.34 -10.02
CA VAL A 21 -3.84 -6.66 -9.65
C VAL A 21 -4.74 -7.77 -10.19
N LEU A 22 -6.07 -7.56 -10.22
CA LEU A 22 -7.02 -8.56 -10.73
C LEU A 22 -6.85 -8.84 -12.23
N LYS A 23 -6.23 -7.96 -12.99
CA LYS A 23 -5.91 -8.17 -14.42
C LYS A 23 -4.66 -9.05 -14.63
N THR A 24 -3.85 -9.27 -13.59
CA THR A 24 -2.63 -10.06 -13.70
C THR A 24 -2.87 -11.55 -13.49
N ALA A 25 -1.93 -12.39 -13.91
CA ALA A 25 -1.96 -13.82 -13.66
C ALA A 25 -1.77 -14.16 -12.17
N LEU A 26 -2.09 -15.37 -11.79
CA LEU A 26 -1.79 -15.92 -10.47
C LEU A 26 -0.29 -16.31 -10.38
N PRO A 27 0.30 -16.28 -9.19
CA PRO A 27 -0.31 -15.97 -7.90
C PRO A 27 -0.45 -14.47 -7.63
N ARG A 28 -1.45 -14.10 -6.83
CA ARG A 28 -1.69 -12.74 -6.36
C ARG A 28 -1.60 -12.69 -4.85
N TYR A 29 -0.86 -11.72 -4.32
CA TYR A 29 -0.64 -11.53 -2.89
C TYR A 29 -1.26 -10.24 -2.40
N TYR A 30 -1.85 -10.28 -1.23
CA TYR A 30 -2.32 -9.09 -0.53
C TYR A 30 -1.51 -8.92 0.75
N LEU A 31 -0.67 -7.90 0.77
CA LEU A 31 0.17 -7.55 1.91
C LEU A 31 -0.63 -6.60 2.81
N ALA A 32 -1.17 -7.14 3.89
CA ALA A 32 -2.06 -6.42 4.81
C ALA A 32 -1.25 -5.80 5.94
N THR A 33 -1.29 -4.46 6.04
CA THR A 33 -0.50 -3.69 7.02
C THR A 33 -1.29 -3.26 8.25
N MET A 34 -2.59 -3.57 8.32
CA MET A 34 -3.43 -3.21 9.45
C MET A 34 -3.05 -4.00 10.69
N GLN A 35 -2.80 -3.31 11.80
CA GLN A 35 -2.69 -3.92 13.13
C GLN A 35 -4.09 -4.17 13.72
N VAL A 36 -4.21 -5.29 14.44
CA VAL A 36 -5.44 -5.65 15.15
C VAL A 36 -5.29 -5.24 16.61
N TRP A 37 -6.08 -4.23 17.02
CA TRP A 37 -6.02 -3.69 18.38
C TRP A 37 -7.16 -4.20 19.27
N ASP A 38 -8.32 -4.57 18.68
CA ASP A 38 -9.52 -4.98 19.38
C ASP A 38 -10.35 -6.00 18.58
N ALA A 39 -11.41 -6.52 19.20
CA ALA A 39 -12.29 -7.53 18.61
C ALA A 39 -13.05 -7.02 17.37
N GLU A 40 -13.41 -5.73 17.32
CA GLU A 40 -14.10 -5.12 16.18
C GLU A 40 -13.14 -5.05 14.97
N CYS A 41 -11.92 -4.63 15.20
CA CYS A 41 -10.86 -4.61 14.21
C CYS A 41 -10.58 -6.03 13.68
N ALA A 42 -10.52 -7.04 14.58
CA ALA A 42 -10.35 -8.45 14.21
C ALA A 42 -11.49 -8.96 13.32
N ALA A 43 -12.74 -8.64 13.64
CA ALA A 43 -13.91 -9.02 12.83
C ALA A 43 -13.86 -8.37 11.44
N ARG A 44 -13.46 -7.10 11.35
CA ARG A 44 -13.29 -6.37 10.09
C ARG A 44 -12.18 -7.00 9.23
N VAL A 45 -11.03 -7.31 9.81
CA VAL A 45 -9.93 -8.01 9.13
C VAL A 45 -10.39 -9.37 8.62
N ALA A 46 -11.12 -10.17 9.43
CA ALA A 46 -11.63 -11.47 9.02
C ALA A 46 -12.61 -11.36 7.83
N LYS A 47 -13.50 -10.36 7.84
CA LYS A 47 -14.42 -10.08 6.71
C LYS A 47 -13.64 -9.74 5.43
N HIS A 48 -12.67 -8.84 5.52
CA HIS A 48 -11.83 -8.45 4.39
C HIS A 48 -11.01 -9.63 3.84
N ARG A 49 -10.49 -10.49 4.73
CA ARG A 49 -9.76 -11.70 4.34
C ARG A 49 -10.64 -12.66 3.52
N LYS A 50 -11.90 -12.87 3.93
CA LYS A 50 -12.86 -13.69 3.17
C LYS A 50 -13.16 -13.09 1.79
N MET A 51 -13.32 -11.78 1.69
CA MET A 51 -13.56 -11.10 0.42
C MET A 51 -12.36 -11.24 -0.54
N ARG A 52 -11.13 -11.11 -0.01
CA ARG A 52 -9.89 -11.27 -0.78
C ARG A 52 -9.68 -12.71 -1.26
N ALA A 53 -10.00 -13.70 -0.43
CA ALA A 53 -9.93 -15.11 -0.81
C ALA A 53 -10.83 -15.44 -2.02
N ARG A 54 -12.04 -14.87 -2.08
CA ARG A 54 -12.93 -14.99 -3.25
C ARG A 54 -12.35 -14.42 -4.54
N LYS A 55 -11.44 -13.44 -4.43
CA LYS A 55 -10.72 -12.81 -5.53
C LYS A 55 -9.37 -13.46 -5.81
N GLN A 56 -9.12 -14.62 -5.20
CA GLN A 56 -7.88 -15.41 -5.34
C GLN A 56 -6.61 -14.68 -4.88
N PHE A 57 -6.71 -13.88 -3.82
CA PHE A 57 -5.55 -13.33 -3.14
C PHE A 57 -5.08 -14.27 -2.02
N ALA A 58 -3.78 -14.54 -2.00
CA ALA A 58 -3.10 -15.07 -0.83
C ALA A 58 -2.76 -13.89 0.10
N THR A 59 -3.37 -13.83 1.29
CA THR A 59 -3.12 -12.74 2.24
C THR A 59 -1.89 -13.04 3.08
N VAL A 60 -0.98 -12.06 3.14
CA VAL A 60 0.18 -12.02 4.02
C VAL A 60 0.01 -10.86 4.99
N GLU A 61 -0.11 -11.16 6.28
CA GLU A 61 -0.20 -10.13 7.31
C GLU A 61 1.20 -9.61 7.60
N CYS A 62 1.42 -8.31 7.37
CA CYS A 62 2.71 -7.64 7.58
C CYS A 62 2.51 -6.22 8.16
N PRO A 63 1.98 -6.11 9.39
CA PRO A 63 1.79 -4.81 10.03
C PRO A 63 3.13 -4.12 10.33
N LEU A 64 4.20 -4.89 10.46
CA LEU A 64 5.58 -4.48 10.68
C LEU A 64 6.50 -5.43 9.91
N HIS A 65 7.79 -5.10 9.83
CA HIS A 65 8.83 -5.98 9.29
C HIS A 65 8.58 -6.47 7.87
N LEU A 66 8.17 -5.54 6.99
CA LEU A 66 7.98 -5.85 5.56
C LEU A 66 9.23 -6.49 4.93
N GLU A 67 10.43 -6.23 5.46
CA GLU A 67 11.69 -6.84 5.05
C GLU A 67 11.77 -8.35 5.29
N GLN A 68 10.93 -8.88 6.18
CA GLN A 68 10.89 -10.31 6.48
C GLN A 68 9.89 -11.08 5.60
N VAL A 69 9.06 -10.36 4.83
CA VAL A 69 8.10 -10.99 3.92
C VAL A 69 8.84 -11.80 2.87
N GLN A 70 8.44 -13.07 2.76
CA GLN A 70 8.89 -13.99 1.72
C GLN A 70 7.66 -14.49 0.95
N LEU A 71 7.67 -14.30 -0.36
CA LEU A 71 6.60 -14.76 -1.22
C LEU A 71 6.95 -16.15 -1.76
N PRO A 72 6.03 -17.13 -1.70
CA PRO A 72 6.30 -18.51 -2.13
C PRO A 72 6.67 -18.65 -3.60
N ALA A 73 6.16 -17.76 -4.45
CA ALA A 73 6.44 -17.73 -5.88
C ALA A 73 6.38 -16.30 -6.41
N ARG A 74 7.00 -16.03 -7.55
CA ARG A 74 6.85 -14.74 -8.23
C ARG A 74 5.43 -14.56 -8.72
N GLY A 75 4.90 -13.37 -8.54
CA GLY A 75 3.55 -12.99 -8.94
C GLY A 75 3.31 -11.51 -8.72
N THR A 76 2.06 -11.10 -8.63
CA THR A 76 1.70 -9.72 -8.37
C THR A 76 1.31 -9.52 -6.91
N ALA A 77 1.88 -8.51 -6.26
CA ALA A 77 1.54 -8.14 -4.89
C ALA A 77 0.86 -6.77 -4.82
N LEU A 78 -0.15 -6.66 -3.96
CA LEU A 78 -0.81 -5.43 -3.56
C LEU A 78 -0.50 -5.17 -2.09
N LEU A 79 0.16 -4.04 -1.78
CA LEU A 79 0.37 -3.61 -0.41
C LEU A 79 -0.65 -2.52 -0.04
N GLU A 80 -1.44 -2.80 0.99
CA GLU A 80 -2.46 -1.87 1.50
C GLU A 80 -2.38 -1.76 3.02
N ASP A 81 -1.97 -0.61 3.54
CA ASP A 81 -1.46 0.57 2.84
C ASP A 81 -0.16 1.07 3.48
N LEU A 82 0.56 1.92 2.78
CA LEU A 82 1.80 2.53 3.27
C LEU A 82 1.56 3.49 4.44
N GLY A 83 0.38 4.08 4.54
CA GLY A 83 0.01 4.94 5.67
C GLY A 83 -0.02 4.16 6.97
N ASN A 84 -0.71 3.01 7.01
CA ASN A 84 -0.73 2.12 8.16
C ASN A 84 0.66 1.59 8.49
N LEU A 85 1.41 1.14 7.48
CA LEU A 85 2.76 0.63 7.68
C LEU A 85 3.69 1.72 8.27
N THR A 86 3.65 2.94 7.73
CA THR A 86 4.44 4.07 8.22
C THR A 86 4.07 4.41 9.67
N ALA A 87 2.78 4.44 10.01
CA ALA A 87 2.33 4.69 11.37
C ALA A 87 2.82 3.59 12.33
N ASN A 88 2.71 2.33 11.93
CA ASN A 88 3.18 1.20 12.75
C ASN A 88 4.69 1.26 12.98
N GLU A 89 5.47 1.62 11.96
CA GLU A 89 6.93 1.71 12.01
C GLU A 89 7.44 2.99 12.69
N LEU A 90 6.61 4.04 12.82
CA LEU A 90 6.99 5.27 13.51
C LEU A 90 7.39 4.99 14.96
N TYR A 91 6.77 3.98 15.57
CA TYR A 91 7.08 3.53 16.93
C TYR A 91 8.07 2.36 16.95
N SER A 92 8.51 1.88 15.77
CA SER A 92 9.51 0.82 15.61
C SER A 92 10.54 1.23 14.55
N PRO A 93 11.84 1.26 14.83
CA PRO A 93 12.85 1.75 13.88
C PRO A 93 12.97 0.84 12.64
N GLY A 94 12.70 1.37 11.47
CA GLY A 94 12.91 0.67 10.18
C GLY A 94 12.12 1.32 9.04
N GLY A 95 12.74 1.88 8.01
CA GLY A 95 12.04 2.67 6.99
C GLY A 95 11.22 1.85 5.98
N ALA A 96 9.91 2.07 5.89
CA ALA A 96 9.00 1.42 4.94
C ALA A 96 9.46 1.47 3.47
N GLY A 97 10.08 2.57 3.06
CA GLY A 97 10.56 2.73 1.69
C GLY A 97 11.68 1.75 1.29
N LYS A 98 12.57 1.38 2.22
CA LYS A 98 13.63 0.39 1.97
C LYS A 98 13.06 -1.02 1.85
N HIS A 99 12.04 -1.33 2.63
CA HIS A 99 11.41 -2.64 2.67
C HIS A 99 10.56 -2.92 1.43
N ALA A 100 9.89 -1.91 0.88
CA ALA A 100 9.15 -2.04 -0.37
C ALA A 100 10.06 -2.46 -1.54
N ALA A 101 11.30 -1.99 -1.60
CA ALA A 101 12.26 -2.41 -2.62
C ALA A 101 12.59 -3.91 -2.55
N ARG A 102 12.69 -4.49 -1.35
CA ARG A 102 12.91 -5.91 -1.17
C ARG A 102 11.71 -6.75 -1.63
N VAL A 103 10.50 -6.33 -1.31
CA VAL A 103 9.29 -7.02 -1.79
C VAL A 103 9.18 -6.91 -3.31
N ALA A 104 9.48 -5.74 -3.88
CA ALA A 104 9.48 -5.54 -5.34
C ALA A 104 10.39 -6.52 -6.08
N SER A 105 11.55 -6.88 -5.49
CA SER A 105 12.48 -7.86 -6.11
C SER A 105 11.91 -9.28 -6.15
N GLN A 106 10.93 -9.61 -5.32
CA GLN A 106 10.28 -10.92 -5.26
C GLN A 106 9.05 -11.00 -6.19
N CYS A 107 8.57 -9.86 -6.70
CA CYS A 107 7.34 -9.77 -7.49
C CYS A 107 7.65 -9.57 -8.98
N GLU A 108 6.69 -9.93 -9.84
CA GLU A 108 6.61 -9.43 -11.21
C GLU A 108 6.08 -7.99 -11.22
N ASN A 109 5.00 -7.79 -10.48
CA ASN A 109 4.38 -6.49 -10.28
C ASN A 109 4.14 -6.24 -8.79
N LEU A 110 4.41 -5.02 -8.35
CA LEU A 110 4.08 -4.54 -7.00
C LEU A 110 3.24 -3.27 -7.12
N VAL A 111 2.02 -3.33 -6.59
CA VAL A 111 1.13 -2.18 -6.47
C VAL A 111 1.12 -1.74 -5.02
N LEU A 112 1.44 -0.48 -4.78
CA LEU A 112 1.49 0.14 -3.46
C LEU A 112 0.36 1.16 -3.34
N VAL A 113 -0.44 1.04 -2.28
CA VAL A 113 -1.46 2.04 -1.95
C VAL A 113 -0.95 2.96 -0.87
N SER A 114 -1.10 4.26 -1.05
CA SER A 114 -0.74 5.25 -0.05
C SER A 114 -1.77 6.37 0.06
N ASN A 115 -1.84 6.95 1.25
CA ASN A 115 -2.71 8.08 1.51
C ASN A 115 -2.06 9.39 1.04
N GLU A 116 -2.89 10.23 0.44
CA GLU A 116 -2.59 11.63 0.18
C GLU A 116 -3.28 12.47 1.27
N VAL A 117 -2.48 12.96 2.22
CA VAL A 117 -2.94 13.69 3.41
C VAL A 117 -2.34 15.09 3.50
N PHE A 118 -1.64 15.53 2.43
CA PHE A 118 -0.81 16.74 2.43
C PHE A 118 -1.53 17.98 1.89
N SER A 119 -2.75 17.83 1.35
CA SER A 119 -3.53 18.92 0.76
C SER A 119 -4.34 19.74 1.78
N GLY A 120 -4.39 19.31 3.03
CA GLY A 120 -5.04 20.04 4.11
C GLY A 120 -4.11 21.12 4.65
N GLY A 121 -4.43 22.38 4.46
CA GLY A 121 -3.63 23.53 4.92
C GLY A 121 -3.67 23.77 6.44
N ALA A 122 -3.71 22.73 7.27
CA ALA A 122 -3.66 22.84 8.72
C ALA A 122 -2.25 22.53 9.22
N ASP A 123 -1.73 23.38 10.07
CA ASP A 123 -0.55 23.07 10.88
C ASP A 123 -0.94 22.00 11.90
N TYR A 124 -0.45 20.80 11.71
CA TYR A 124 -0.60 19.71 12.66
C TYR A 124 0.54 19.82 13.68
N ALA A 125 0.24 19.69 14.97
CA ALA A 125 1.23 19.76 16.02
C ALA A 125 1.63 18.37 16.53
N GLY A 126 2.91 18.18 16.85
CA GLY A 126 3.41 17.01 17.56
C GLY A 126 3.57 15.74 16.70
N ASP A 127 3.07 14.60 17.22
CA ASP A 127 3.26 13.27 16.61
C ASP A 127 2.66 13.17 15.21
N THR A 128 1.62 13.96 14.91
CA THR A 128 0.99 13.99 13.60
C THR A 128 1.93 14.55 12.53
N ASP A 129 2.71 15.60 12.85
CA ASP A 129 3.68 16.16 11.91
C ASP A 129 4.78 15.16 11.58
N GLN A 130 5.25 14.41 12.57
CA GLN A 130 6.25 13.37 12.36
C GLN A 130 5.74 12.27 11.42
N TYR A 131 4.50 11.84 11.61
CA TYR A 131 3.86 10.88 10.72
C TYR A 131 3.73 11.40 9.29
N LEU A 132 3.25 12.64 9.11
CA LEU A 132 3.11 13.26 7.79
C LEU A 132 4.46 13.39 7.08
N LEU A 133 5.49 13.84 7.78
CA LEU A 133 6.85 13.93 7.24
C LEU A 133 7.42 12.56 6.86
N ALA A 134 7.20 11.54 7.71
CA ALA A 134 7.64 10.18 7.43
C ALA A 134 6.95 9.61 6.18
N LEU A 135 5.62 9.75 6.09
CA LEU A 135 4.84 9.29 4.95
C LEU A 135 5.21 10.04 3.67
N ALA A 136 5.44 11.37 3.75
CA ALA A 136 5.90 12.18 2.62
C ALA A 136 7.24 11.68 2.08
N ARG A 137 8.21 11.39 2.96
CA ARG A 137 9.52 10.83 2.57
C ARG A 137 9.39 9.48 1.88
N VAL A 138 8.55 8.59 2.43
CA VAL A 138 8.26 7.28 1.84
C VAL A 138 7.64 7.44 0.45
N ASN A 139 6.59 8.25 0.33
CA ASN A 139 5.91 8.50 -0.94
C ASN A 139 6.86 9.06 -2.00
N ASN A 140 7.69 10.06 -1.64
CA ASN A 140 8.65 10.66 -2.55
C ASN A 140 9.73 9.66 -3.01
N ALA A 141 10.27 8.86 -2.08
CA ALA A 141 11.26 7.85 -2.41
C ALA A 141 10.71 6.75 -3.33
N LEU A 142 9.46 6.34 -3.11
CA LEU A 142 8.79 5.34 -3.94
C LEU A 142 8.38 5.91 -5.30
N ALA A 143 7.85 7.12 -5.35
CA ALA A 143 7.48 7.79 -6.61
C ALA A 143 8.69 7.96 -7.54
N ALA A 144 9.87 8.30 -6.99
CA ALA A 144 11.10 8.40 -7.77
C ALA A 144 11.47 7.07 -8.44
N ARG A 145 11.21 5.93 -7.79
CA ARG A 145 11.58 4.58 -8.24
C ARG A 145 10.47 3.85 -8.99
N ALA A 146 9.22 4.26 -8.82
CA ALA A 146 8.08 3.61 -9.45
C ALA A 146 8.10 3.79 -10.98
N ASP A 147 7.63 2.79 -11.69
CA ASP A 147 7.39 2.84 -13.14
C ASP A 147 6.13 3.67 -13.42
N ASN A 148 5.11 3.51 -12.56
CA ASN A 148 3.84 4.24 -12.66
C ASN A 148 3.51 4.92 -11.34
N VAL A 149 3.03 6.16 -11.42
CA VAL A 149 2.52 6.93 -10.28
C VAL A 149 1.20 7.55 -10.69
N CYS A 150 0.13 7.25 -9.96
CA CYS A 150 -1.17 7.85 -10.19
C CYS A 150 -1.83 8.32 -8.89
N ARG A 151 -2.70 9.30 -9.01
CA ARG A 151 -3.61 9.76 -7.96
C ARG A 151 -5.04 9.44 -8.35
N VAL A 152 -5.80 8.83 -7.43
CA VAL A 152 -7.21 8.53 -7.64
C VAL A 152 -8.07 9.60 -6.99
N VAL A 153 -8.95 10.19 -7.78
CA VAL A 153 -9.91 11.22 -7.36
C VAL A 153 -11.29 10.78 -7.83
N CYS A 154 -12.23 10.59 -6.91
CA CYS A 154 -13.60 10.14 -7.23
C CYS A 154 -13.62 8.86 -8.11
N GLY A 155 -12.75 7.92 -7.81
CA GLY A 155 -12.62 6.66 -8.57
C GLY A 155 -11.85 6.78 -9.89
N ILE A 156 -11.44 7.98 -10.30
CA ILE A 156 -10.76 8.25 -11.57
C ILE A 156 -9.25 8.34 -11.34
N PRO A 157 -8.42 7.46 -11.95
CA PRO A 157 -6.98 7.56 -11.85
C PRO A 157 -6.43 8.65 -12.78
N VAL A 158 -5.52 9.47 -12.25
CA VAL A 158 -4.73 10.44 -13.01
C VAL A 158 -3.26 10.08 -12.87
N TYR A 159 -2.61 9.80 -13.99
CA TYR A 159 -1.20 9.39 -14.01
C TYR A 159 -0.27 10.61 -14.09
N TYR A 160 0.71 10.65 -13.21
CA TYR A 160 1.80 11.63 -13.17
C TYR A 160 3.10 11.06 -13.72
N LYS A 161 3.23 9.73 -13.73
CA LYS A 161 4.38 9.00 -14.28
C LYS A 161 3.89 7.69 -14.86
N GLY A 162 4.43 7.30 -16.02
CA GLY A 162 3.97 6.09 -16.73
C GLY A 162 2.56 6.22 -17.28
N GLY A 163 1.81 5.14 -17.23
CA GLY A 163 0.42 5.05 -17.72
C GLY A 163 -0.32 3.88 -17.10
N THR A 164 -1.58 3.68 -17.51
CA THR A 164 -2.34 2.50 -17.09
C THR A 164 -1.61 1.23 -17.51
N PRO A 165 -1.26 0.32 -16.58
CA PRO A 165 -0.69 -0.97 -16.94
C PRO A 165 -1.66 -1.76 -17.83
N GLU A 166 -1.15 -2.29 -18.93
CA GLU A 166 -1.90 -3.16 -19.85
C GLU A 166 -2.23 -4.52 -19.24
#